data_3ae1125031a61f084724c54090f34a5d
#
_entry.id   3ae1125031a61f084724c54090f34a5d
#
_cell.length_a   1.000
_cell.length_b   1.000
_cell.length_c   1.000
_cell.angle_alpha   90.00
_cell.angle_beta   90.00
_cell.angle_gamma   90.00
#
_symmetry.space_group_name_H-M   'P 1'
#
loop_
_entity.id
_entity.type
_entity.pdbx_description
1 polymer ?
#
loop_
_entity_poly.entity_id
_entity_poly.type
_entity_poly.pdbx_seq_one_letter_code
_entity_poly.pdbx_strand_id
1 'polypeptide(L)'
;LLLTSKVKVENMSGTEENEPLAKKPKTDESSDANTHVYTNLELVPRFTGPKLEDMTEEQREIRDTILANRPGTGLTGPFGPWLSVPEIARTSEMLGRAVRYGTSLSRRESELVILLTGRKSRCGTEVDVHVGEGLKAGLTMNIISAIPKFDTFSTAALEELVIPLLENEREKAIARYTAELLDNYTVCDETYQSTKAALGDKDSVLVEITSIIGYYTYGAYMLNAFRIPSKK
;
A
#
# COMPACT_ATOMS: atom_id res chain seq x y z
N LEU A 1 -12.55 -54.12 -4.44
CA LEU A 1 -13.68 -54.34 -5.39
C LEU A 1 -13.73 -53.14 -6.32
N LEU A 2 -13.27 -53.36 -7.54
CA LEU A 2 -13.31 -52.48 -8.69
C LEU A 2 -14.72 -52.50 -9.28
N LEU A 3 -15.28 -51.33 -9.56
CA LEU A 3 -16.42 -51.19 -10.47
C LEU A 3 -16.08 -50.15 -11.53
N THR A 4 -15.78 -50.65 -12.72
CA THR A 4 -15.63 -49.88 -13.97
C THR A 4 -17.00 -49.73 -14.61
N SER A 5 -17.47 -48.48 -14.83
CA SER A 5 -18.60 -48.22 -15.72
C SER A 5 -18.12 -47.51 -16.97
N LYS A 6 -18.27 -48.24 -18.11
CA LYS A 6 -18.08 -47.70 -19.47
C LYS A 6 -19.29 -46.84 -19.83
N VAL A 7 -19.05 -45.60 -20.25
CA VAL A 7 -20.07 -44.77 -20.93
C VAL A 7 -19.79 -44.76 -22.42
N LYS A 8 -20.82 -45.11 -23.17
CA LYS A 8 -20.89 -45.16 -24.63
C LYS A 8 -20.93 -43.74 -25.20
N VAL A 9 -20.11 -43.49 -26.20
CA VAL A 9 -20.16 -42.25 -27.01
C VAL A 9 -21.05 -42.50 -28.19
N GLU A 10 -22.15 -41.78 -28.32
CA GLU A 10 -22.96 -41.71 -29.53
C GLU A 10 -22.56 -40.48 -30.35
N ASN A 11 -22.18 -40.74 -31.61
CA ASN A 11 -21.90 -39.70 -32.59
C ASN A 11 -23.22 -39.10 -33.10
N MET A 12 -23.38 -37.79 -32.92
CA MET A 12 -24.35 -37.00 -33.67
C MET A 12 -23.61 -35.97 -34.52
N SER A 13 -23.68 -36.14 -35.82
CA SER A 13 -23.28 -35.20 -36.86
C SER A 13 -24.27 -34.03 -36.90
N GLY A 14 -23.86 -32.84 -36.49
CA GLY A 14 -24.58 -31.59 -36.70
C GLY A 14 -23.68 -30.62 -37.44
N THR A 15 -24.09 -30.20 -38.60
CA THR A 15 -23.48 -29.16 -39.41
C THR A 15 -23.70 -27.80 -38.72
N GLU A 16 -22.65 -27.18 -38.17
CA GLU A 16 -22.70 -25.82 -37.68
C GLU A 16 -22.15 -24.86 -38.75
N GLU A 17 -22.99 -23.92 -39.11
CA GLU A 17 -22.68 -22.78 -39.97
C GLU A 17 -21.65 -21.87 -39.29
N ASN A 18 -20.62 -21.49 -40.05
CA ASN A 18 -19.56 -20.56 -39.60
C ASN A 18 -20.10 -19.15 -39.49
N GLU A 19 -20.37 -18.67 -38.28
CA GLU A 19 -20.41 -17.23 -37.98
C GLU A 19 -18.98 -16.69 -37.88
N PRO A 20 -18.70 -15.49 -38.42
CA PRO A 20 -17.36 -14.92 -38.37
C PRO A 20 -17.06 -14.45 -36.97
N LEU A 21 -16.02 -15.02 -36.37
CA LEU A 21 -15.43 -14.60 -35.08
C LEU A 21 -15.17 -13.09 -35.10
N ALA A 22 -15.86 -12.39 -34.24
CA ALA A 22 -15.60 -10.96 -33.95
C ALA A 22 -14.11 -10.79 -33.58
N LYS A 23 -13.42 -9.95 -34.32
CA LYS A 23 -12.02 -9.58 -34.07
C LYS A 23 -11.90 -9.02 -32.65
N LYS A 24 -11.16 -9.72 -31.78
CA LYS A 24 -10.72 -9.16 -30.50
C LYS A 24 -10.03 -7.82 -30.77
N PRO A 25 -10.30 -6.78 -29.99
CA PRO A 25 -9.56 -5.54 -30.11
C PRO A 25 -8.07 -5.84 -29.89
N LYS A 26 -7.22 -5.37 -30.79
CA LYS A 26 -5.78 -5.38 -30.63
C LYS A 26 -5.46 -4.56 -29.38
N THR A 27 -5.01 -5.20 -28.32
CA THR A 27 -4.36 -4.52 -27.23
C THR A 27 -3.04 -3.98 -27.77
N ASP A 28 -2.90 -2.67 -27.79
CA ASP A 28 -1.63 -1.99 -28.07
C ASP A 28 -0.64 -2.36 -26.96
N GLU A 29 0.26 -3.29 -27.24
CA GLU A 29 1.32 -3.76 -26.32
C GLU A 29 2.51 -2.78 -26.24
N SER A 30 2.34 -1.49 -26.39
CA SER A 30 3.42 -0.51 -26.32
C SER A 30 3.13 0.72 -25.47
N SER A 31 2.30 0.62 -24.45
CA SER A 31 2.24 1.64 -23.40
C SER A 31 2.88 1.07 -22.14
N ASP A 32 3.87 1.79 -21.61
CA ASP A 32 4.58 1.55 -20.36
C ASP A 32 3.68 0.85 -19.32
N ALA A 33 3.72 -0.50 -19.30
CA ALA A 33 2.98 -1.34 -18.36
C ALA A 33 3.30 -0.99 -16.89
N ASN A 34 4.22 -0.06 -16.70
CA ASN A 34 4.81 0.30 -15.42
C ASN A 34 4.17 1.51 -14.74
N THR A 35 3.40 2.34 -15.49
CA THR A 35 2.74 3.53 -14.92
C THR A 35 1.35 3.22 -14.38
N HIS A 36 0.63 2.28 -15.00
CA HIS A 36 -0.75 1.96 -14.61
C HIS A 36 -0.89 1.09 -13.35
N VAL A 37 0.19 0.48 -12.90
CA VAL A 37 0.15 -0.45 -11.75
C VAL A 37 0.03 0.26 -10.41
N TYR A 38 0.35 1.56 -10.35
CA TYR A 38 0.50 2.27 -9.08
C TYR A 38 -0.39 3.50 -8.89
N THR A 39 -1.18 3.90 -9.88
CA THR A 39 -2.07 5.05 -9.74
C THR A 39 -3.50 4.63 -10.03
N ASN A 40 -4.42 5.01 -9.16
CA ASN A 40 -5.85 4.86 -9.40
C ASN A 40 -6.44 6.07 -10.17
N LEU A 41 -5.59 6.92 -10.77
CA LEU A 41 -5.98 8.22 -11.34
C LEU A 41 -6.99 8.11 -12.47
N GLU A 42 -6.91 7.04 -13.27
CA GLU A 42 -7.80 6.79 -14.39
C GLU A 42 -9.00 5.89 -14.05
N LEU A 43 -9.02 5.36 -12.83
CA LEU A 43 -10.08 4.46 -12.40
C LEU A 43 -11.21 5.27 -11.74
N VAL A 44 -12.43 4.98 -12.14
CA VAL A 44 -13.62 5.54 -11.46
C VAL A 44 -13.63 5.00 -10.03
N PRO A 45 -13.67 5.88 -9.00
CA PRO A 45 -13.83 5.45 -7.62
C PRO A 45 -15.09 4.61 -7.44
N ARG A 46 -14.98 3.52 -6.69
CA ARG A 46 -16.15 2.67 -6.39
C ARG A 46 -16.98 3.25 -5.27
N PHE A 47 -16.32 3.82 -4.27
CA PHE A 47 -16.94 4.40 -3.10
C PHE A 47 -15.94 5.32 -2.38
N THR A 48 -16.35 6.54 -2.10
CA THR A 48 -15.50 7.57 -1.48
C THR A 48 -15.92 7.91 -0.04
N GLY A 49 -16.91 7.19 0.48
CA GLY A 49 -17.50 7.44 1.79
C GLY A 49 -18.89 8.09 1.70
N PRO A 50 -19.55 8.29 2.83
CA PRO A 50 -20.85 8.94 2.88
C PRO A 50 -20.74 10.41 2.47
N LYS A 51 -21.76 10.93 1.78
CA LYS A 51 -21.85 12.35 1.50
C LYS A 51 -22.18 13.10 2.79
N LEU A 52 -21.75 14.38 2.82
CA LEU A 52 -21.90 15.20 4.03
C LEU A 52 -23.38 15.32 4.50
N GLU A 53 -24.30 15.45 3.54
CA GLU A 53 -25.74 15.53 3.80
C GLU A 53 -26.29 14.23 4.38
N ASP A 54 -25.72 13.08 4.03
CA ASP A 54 -26.19 11.75 4.45
C ASP A 54 -25.52 11.24 5.73
N MET A 55 -24.52 11.98 6.26
CA MET A 55 -23.80 11.57 7.46
C MET A 55 -24.70 11.63 8.70
N THR A 56 -24.59 10.61 9.56
CA THR A 56 -25.11 10.63 10.92
C THR A 56 -24.35 11.67 11.77
N GLU A 57 -24.88 12.01 12.94
CA GLU A 57 -24.21 12.90 13.88
C GLU A 57 -22.85 12.33 14.31
N GLU A 58 -22.78 11.05 14.64
CA GLU A 58 -21.53 10.37 14.99
C GLU A 58 -20.49 10.41 13.86
N GLN A 59 -20.90 10.21 12.60
CA GLN A 59 -19.99 10.31 11.47
C GLN A 59 -19.44 11.73 11.29
N ARG A 60 -20.25 12.76 11.54
CA ARG A 60 -19.83 14.17 11.50
C ARG A 60 -18.82 14.48 12.61
N GLU A 61 -19.04 14.02 13.83
CA GLU A 61 -18.10 14.20 14.94
C GLU A 61 -16.74 13.55 14.65
N ILE A 62 -16.74 12.33 14.13
CA ILE A 62 -15.50 11.64 13.74
C ILE A 62 -14.79 12.37 12.60
N ARG A 63 -15.55 12.78 11.58
CA ARG A 63 -15.03 13.59 10.47
C ARG A 63 -14.37 14.87 10.97
N ASP A 64 -15.01 15.59 11.85
CA ASP A 64 -14.49 16.85 12.38
C ASP A 64 -13.24 16.63 13.23
N THR A 65 -13.19 15.53 13.98
CA THR A 65 -11.99 15.08 14.69
C THR A 65 -10.82 14.78 13.72
N ILE A 66 -11.08 14.08 12.60
CA ILE A 66 -10.08 13.81 11.58
C ILE A 66 -9.54 15.11 10.99
N LEU A 67 -10.43 16.04 10.65
CA LEU A 67 -10.05 17.33 10.06
C LEU A 67 -9.24 18.20 11.03
N ALA A 68 -9.59 18.20 12.31
CA ALA A 68 -8.88 18.93 13.35
C ALA A 68 -7.47 18.36 13.58
N ASN A 69 -7.33 17.05 13.60
CA ASN A 69 -6.04 16.36 13.83
C ASN A 69 -5.12 16.38 12.60
N ARG A 70 -5.65 16.67 11.41
CA ARG A 70 -4.91 16.64 10.13
C ARG A 70 -5.17 17.88 9.30
N PRO A 71 -4.75 19.06 9.76
CA PRO A 71 -5.00 20.32 9.06
C PRO A 71 -4.40 20.28 7.65
N GLY A 72 -5.19 20.70 6.66
CA GLY A 72 -4.79 20.74 5.25
C GLY A 72 -4.91 19.40 4.49
N THR A 73 -5.13 18.28 5.17
CA THR A 73 -5.26 16.96 4.50
C THR A 73 -6.68 16.73 3.96
N GLY A 74 -7.70 17.24 4.65
CA GLY A 74 -9.09 16.97 4.34
C GLY A 74 -9.46 15.49 4.59
N LEU A 75 -10.58 15.05 4.00
CA LEU A 75 -10.99 13.65 4.01
C LEU A 75 -10.41 12.87 2.82
N THR A 76 -9.13 13.09 2.52
CA THR A 76 -8.43 12.34 1.47
C THR A 76 -7.96 10.99 1.97
N GLY A 77 -7.63 10.10 1.04
CA GLY A 77 -7.16 8.78 1.41
C GLY A 77 -8.29 7.88 1.92
N PRO A 78 -8.03 7.01 2.88
CA PRO A 78 -8.97 5.98 3.32
C PRO A 78 -10.08 6.50 4.26
N PHE A 79 -10.00 7.77 4.71
CA PHE A 79 -10.92 8.32 5.71
C PHE A 79 -12.38 8.34 5.26
N GLY A 80 -12.63 8.65 3.97
CA GLY A 80 -13.99 8.63 3.44
C GLY A 80 -14.66 7.27 3.58
N PRO A 81 -14.11 6.19 3.01
CA PRO A 81 -14.64 4.84 3.18
C PRO A 81 -14.76 4.40 4.65
N TRP A 82 -13.77 4.71 5.51
CA TRP A 82 -13.85 4.36 6.93
C TRP A 82 -15.03 4.99 7.65
N LEU A 83 -15.41 6.21 7.31
CA LEU A 83 -16.56 6.90 7.92
C LEU A 83 -17.89 6.16 7.73
N SER A 84 -17.99 5.21 6.79
CA SER A 84 -19.18 4.37 6.64
C SER A 84 -19.39 3.44 7.83
N VAL A 85 -18.32 3.17 8.59
CA VAL A 85 -18.34 2.35 9.80
C VAL A 85 -17.67 3.15 10.92
N PRO A 86 -18.45 3.89 11.73
CA PRO A 86 -17.94 4.86 12.72
C PRO A 86 -16.85 4.30 13.63
N GLU A 87 -17.02 3.09 14.15
CA GLU A 87 -16.04 2.45 15.03
C GLU A 87 -14.70 2.18 14.32
N ILE A 88 -14.75 1.75 13.06
CA ILE A 88 -13.53 1.58 12.24
C ILE A 88 -12.86 2.93 11.99
N ALA A 89 -13.63 3.95 11.66
CA ALA A 89 -13.09 5.29 11.40
C ALA A 89 -12.39 5.85 12.64
N ARG A 90 -13.01 5.76 13.81
CA ARG A 90 -12.50 6.23 15.09
C ARG A 90 -11.19 5.54 15.46
N THR A 91 -11.19 4.20 15.45
CA THR A 91 -10.01 3.40 15.83
C THR A 91 -8.86 3.54 14.83
N SER A 92 -9.17 3.59 13.52
CA SER A 92 -8.17 3.80 12.48
C SER A 92 -7.55 5.20 12.53
N GLU A 93 -8.33 6.24 12.84
CA GLU A 93 -7.81 7.59 13.06
C GLU A 93 -6.87 7.62 14.26
N MET A 94 -7.26 7.05 15.39
CA MET A 94 -6.44 6.98 16.60
C MET A 94 -5.12 6.25 16.37
N LEU A 95 -5.15 5.08 15.75
CA LEU A 95 -3.94 4.34 15.39
C LEU A 95 -3.09 5.13 14.40
N GLY A 96 -3.71 5.68 13.36
CA GLY A 96 -3.02 6.49 12.36
C GLY A 96 -2.31 7.69 12.93
N ARG A 97 -2.90 8.36 13.91
CA ARG A 97 -2.26 9.46 14.63
C ARG A 97 -1.05 8.98 15.46
N ALA A 98 -1.21 7.85 16.16
CA ALA A 98 -0.13 7.26 16.95
C ALA A 98 1.07 6.89 16.07
N VAL A 99 0.87 6.15 14.99
CA VAL A 99 1.97 5.69 14.12
C VAL A 99 2.59 6.81 13.28
N ARG A 100 1.85 7.88 12.98
CA ARG A 100 2.36 8.98 12.17
C ARG A 100 3.06 10.07 12.98
N TYR A 101 2.61 10.33 14.19
CA TYR A 101 3.06 11.47 14.99
C TYR A 101 3.58 11.10 16.40
N GLY A 102 3.31 9.88 16.86
CA GLY A 102 3.62 9.44 18.22
C GLY A 102 4.78 8.45 18.31
N THR A 103 5.49 8.18 17.22
CA THR A 103 6.67 7.28 17.21
C THR A 103 7.96 8.03 17.52
N SER A 104 8.98 7.28 17.91
CA SER A 104 10.34 7.80 18.12
C SER A 104 11.15 7.93 16.82
N LEU A 105 10.60 7.51 15.67
CA LEU A 105 11.22 7.67 14.37
C LEU A 105 11.19 9.13 13.93
N SER A 106 12.25 9.58 13.29
CA SER A 106 12.22 10.85 12.56
C SER A 106 11.20 10.82 11.44
N ARG A 107 10.75 12.00 10.99
CA ARG A 107 9.84 12.10 9.83
C ARG A 107 10.43 11.43 8.60
N ARG A 108 11.72 11.59 8.35
CA ARG A 108 12.44 11.00 7.24
C ARG A 108 12.41 9.47 7.31
N GLU A 109 12.69 8.89 8.47
CA GLU A 109 12.62 7.44 8.68
C GLU A 109 11.20 6.90 8.49
N SER A 110 10.19 7.59 9.06
CA SER A 110 8.79 7.19 8.90
C SER A 110 8.35 7.24 7.44
N GLU A 111 8.68 8.30 6.69
CA GLU A 111 8.31 8.40 5.27
C GLU A 111 9.03 7.35 4.41
N LEU A 112 10.25 6.95 4.76
CA LEU A 112 10.94 5.85 4.08
C LEU A 112 10.17 4.52 4.26
N VAL A 113 9.76 4.19 5.49
CA VAL A 113 8.93 3.00 5.78
C VAL A 113 7.60 3.04 5.02
N ILE A 114 6.93 4.19 5.00
CA ILE A 114 5.65 4.38 4.32
C ILE A 114 5.78 4.19 2.80
N LEU A 115 6.80 4.79 2.20
CA LEU A 115 7.04 4.67 0.75
C LEU A 115 7.38 3.23 0.34
N LEU A 116 8.19 2.51 1.12
CA LEU A 116 8.46 1.09 0.91
C LEU A 116 7.17 0.28 0.97
N THR A 117 6.33 0.55 1.98
CA THR A 117 5.04 -0.13 2.17
C THR A 117 4.08 0.14 1.01
N GLY A 118 3.95 1.39 0.59
CA GLY A 118 3.10 1.79 -0.54
C GLY A 118 3.53 1.14 -1.85
N ARG A 119 4.84 1.06 -2.11
CA ARG A 119 5.39 0.37 -3.29
C ARG A 119 5.06 -1.12 -3.28
N LYS A 120 5.34 -1.81 -2.18
CA LYS A 120 5.04 -3.26 -2.05
C LYS A 120 3.54 -3.54 -2.11
N SER A 121 2.70 -2.65 -1.60
CA SER A 121 1.24 -2.79 -1.59
C SER A 121 0.58 -2.41 -2.92
N ARG A 122 1.30 -2.09 -3.97
CA ARG A 122 0.77 -1.59 -5.27
C ARG A 122 -0.16 -0.39 -5.11
N CYS A 123 0.07 0.47 -4.15
CA CYS A 123 -0.80 1.60 -3.88
C CYS A 123 -0.20 2.91 -4.41
N GLY A 124 -0.53 3.25 -5.64
CA GLY A 124 -0.06 4.50 -6.26
C GLY A 124 -0.51 5.74 -5.51
N THR A 125 -1.73 5.76 -5.02
CA THR A 125 -2.27 6.87 -4.22
C THR A 125 -1.43 7.13 -2.97
N GLU A 126 -1.04 6.07 -2.25
CA GLU A 126 -0.18 6.17 -1.08
C GLU A 126 1.20 6.73 -1.46
N VAL A 127 1.80 6.17 -2.51
CA VAL A 127 3.10 6.63 -3.01
C VAL A 127 3.04 8.10 -3.44
N ASP A 128 2.05 8.50 -4.23
CA ASP A 128 1.91 9.88 -4.74
C ASP A 128 1.82 10.90 -3.61
N VAL A 129 1.05 10.60 -2.57
CA VAL A 129 0.93 11.47 -1.39
C VAL A 129 2.26 11.55 -0.63
N HIS A 130 2.88 10.39 -0.39
CA HIS A 130 4.05 10.28 0.47
C HIS A 130 5.38 10.64 -0.22
N VAL A 131 5.43 10.72 -1.55
CA VAL A 131 6.57 11.35 -2.27
C VAL A 131 6.73 12.80 -1.81
N GLY A 132 5.64 13.59 -1.79
CA GLY A 132 5.70 14.97 -1.33
C GLY A 132 6.09 15.13 0.14
N GLU A 133 5.57 14.26 1.01
CA GLU A 133 5.91 14.28 2.44
C GLU A 133 7.35 13.80 2.69
N GLY A 134 7.81 12.80 1.97
CA GLY A 134 9.19 12.32 2.02
C GLY A 134 10.20 13.40 1.62
N LEU A 135 9.94 14.14 0.54
CA LEU A 135 10.77 15.27 0.12
C LEU A 135 10.83 16.37 1.21
N LYS A 136 9.69 16.72 1.82
CA LYS A 136 9.64 17.67 2.95
C LYS A 136 10.41 17.15 4.17
N ALA A 137 10.46 15.84 4.37
CA ALA A 137 11.20 15.18 5.44
C ALA A 137 12.69 15.00 5.15
N GLY A 138 13.16 15.40 3.96
CA GLY A 138 14.58 15.34 3.57
C GLY A 138 14.98 14.10 2.78
N LEU A 139 14.03 13.21 2.39
CA LEU A 139 14.32 12.20 1.38
C LEU A 139 14.58 12.86 0.03
N THR A 140 15.54 12.36 -0.74
CA THR A 140 15.82 12.87 -2.07
C THR A 140 15.01 12.10 -3.13
N MET A 141 14.75 12.74 -4.29
CA MET A 141 14.14 12.04 -5.43
C MET A 141 14.96 10.83 -5.87
N ASN A 142 16.29 10.87 -5.69
CA ASN A 142 17.17 9.76 -6.01
C ASN A 142 16.83 8.53 -5.16
N ILE A 143 16.68 8.69 -3.83
CA ILE A 143 16.26 7.61 -2.92
C ILE A 143 14.85 7.12 -3.29
N ILE A 144 13.89 8.05 -3.45
CA ILE A 144 12.48 7.71 -3.70
C ILE A 144 12.31 6.95 -5.03
N SER A 145 13.02 7.38 -6.06
CA SER A 145 12.96 6.74 -7.38
C SER A 145 13.66 5.37 -7.41
N ALA A 146 14.64 5.15 -6.52
CA ALA A 146 15.36 3.89 -6.39
C ALA A 146 14.51 2.80 -5.70
N ILE A 147 13.46 3.17 -4.96
CA ILE A 147 12.59 2.18 -4.30
C ILE A 147 11.96 1.27 -5.36
N PRO A 148 12.20 -0.06 -5.29
CA PRO A 148 11.69 -1.00 -6.27
C PRO A 148 10.16 -0.94 -6.37
N LYS A 149 9.63 -1.14 -7.57
CA LYS A 149 8.20 -1.30 -7.78
C LYS A 149 7.77 -2.69 -7.32
N PHE A 150 6.46 -2.88 -7.13
CA PHE A 150 5.92 -4.14 -6.63
C PHE A 150 6.49 -5.39 -7.32
N ASP A 151 6.54 -5.40 -8.65
CA ASP A 151 6.96 -6.58 -9.43
C ASP A 151 8.45 -6.91 -9.30
N THR A 152 9.25 -5.93 -8.86
CA THR A 152 10.69 -6.04 -8.64
C THR A 152 11.08 -5.86 -7.18
N PHE A 153 10.10 -5.68 -6.29
CA PHE A 153 10.36 -5.44 -4.88
C PHE A 153 10.83 -6.73 -4.19
N SER A 154 12.07 -6.70 -3.74
CA SER A 154 12.69 -7.74 -2.94
C SER A 154 13.75 -7.17 -2.01
N THR A 155 14.12 -7.91 -0.99
CA THR A 155 15.24 -7.55 -0.09
C THR A 155 16.53 -7.34 -0.88
N ALA A 156 16.82 -8.19 -1.86
CA ALA A 156 18.02 -8.08 -2.72
C ALA A 156 17.98 -6.79 -3.56
N ALA A 157 16.85 -6.46 -4.17
CA ALA A 157 16.72 -5.22 -4.94
C ALA A 157 16.88 -3.97 -4.06
N LEU A 158 16.41 -4.04 -2.80
CA LEU A 158 16.60 -2.94 -1.86
C LEU A 158 18.08 -2.76 -1.49
N GLU A 159 18.80 -3.85 -1.22
CA GLU A 159 20.25 -3.82 -0.94
C GLU A 159 21.04 -3.19 -2.07
N GLU A 160 20.70 -3.49 -3.32
CA GLU A 160 21.37 -2.98 -4.49
C GLU A 160 21.04 -1.51 -4.77
N LEU A 161 19.77 -1.14 -4.71
CA LEU A 161 19.28 0.13 -5.26
C LEU A 161 19.10 1.22 -4.22
N VAL A 162 18.69 0.89 -3.00
CA VAL A 162 18.29 1.88 -1.99
C VAL A 162 19.31 2.04 -0.88
N ILE A 163 19.80 0.94 -0.32
CA ILE A 163 20.73 0.97 0.81
C ILE A 163 21.97 1.84 0.57
N PRO A 164 22.62 1.82 -0.63
CA PRO A 164 23.78 2.66 -0.88
C PRO A 164 23.48 4.17 -0.89
N LEU A 165 22.21 4.56 -1.03
CA LEU A 165 21.77 5.95 -1.07
C LEU A 165 21.38 6.51 0.30
N LEU A 166 21.24 5.65 1.31
CA LEU A 166 20.86 6.04 2.67
C LEU A 166 22.08 6.55 3.44
N GLU A 167 21.85 7.59 4.26
CA GLU A 167 22.92 8.37 4.87
C GLU A 167 23.61 7.68 6.05
N ASN A 168 22.87 6.86 6.80
CA ASN A 168 23.38 6.30 8.05
C ASN A 168 22.91 4.87 8.28
N GLU A 169 23.58 4.15 9.18
CA GLU A 169 23.29 2.74 9.48
C GLU A 169 21.91 2.54 10.13
N ARG A 170 21.38 3.54 10.82
CA ARG A 170 20.04 3.48 11.40
C ARG A 170 18.97 3.45 10.30
N GLU A 171 19.05 4.32 9.30
CA GLU A 171 18.15 4.29 8.14
C GLU A 171 18.26 2.99 7.36
N LYS A 172 19.49 2.49 7.15
CA LYS A 172 19.72 1.23 6.45
C LYS A 172 19.08 0.05 7.19
N ALA A 173 19.23 0.00 8.51
CA ALA A 173 18.62 -1.04 9.34
C ALA A 173 17.09 -1.01 9.27
N ILE A 174 16.48 0.20 9.37
CA ILE A 174 15.04 0.40 9.22
C ILE A 174 14.56 -0.09 7.85
N ALA A 175 15.27 0.26 6.79
CA ALA A 175 14.91 -0.12 5.43
C ALA A 175 15.00 -1.65 5.23
N ARG A 176 16.05 -2.31 5.73
CA ARG A 176 16.21 -3.77 5.68
C ARG A 176 15.10 -4.49 6.42
N TYR A 177 14.83 -4.09 7.65
CA TYR A 177 13.74 -4.65 8.45
C TYR A 177 12.39 -4.52 7.74
N THR A 178 12.12 -3.32 7.21
CA THR A 178 10.89 -3.02 6.48
C THR A 178 10.76 -3.90 5.24
N ALA A 179 11.82 -4.00 4.44
CA ALA A 179 11.81 -4.79 3.21
C ALA A 179 11.62 -6.28 3.49
N GLU A 180 12.32 -6.82 4.47
CA GLU A 180 12.21 -8.24 4.81
C GLU A 180 10.81 -8.59 5.33
N LEU A 181 10.25 -7.77 6.22
CA LEU A 181 8.90 -7.98 6.72
C LEU A 181 7.85 -7.89 5.60
N LEU A 182 7.99 -6.94 4.69
CA LEU A 182 7.08 -6.77 3.55
C LEU A 182 7.21 -7.89 2.50
N ASP A 183 8.41 -8.42 2.30
CA ASP A 183 8.68 -9.43 1.29
C ASP A 183 8.32 -10.84 1.76
N ASN A 184 8.70 -11.17 3.00
CA ASN A 184 8.59 -12.50 3.57
C ASN A 184 7.46 -12.66 4.60
N TYR A 185 6.77 -11.58 4.99
CA TYR A 185 5.78 -11.55 6.08
C TYR A 185 6.35 -11.93 7.44
N THR A 186 7.65 -12.01 7.57
CA THR A 186 8.41 -12.32 8.77
C THR A 186 9.78 -11.66 8.69
N VAL A 187 10.49 -11.62 9.80
CA VAL A 187 11.86 -11.11 9.90
C VAL A 187 12.72 -12.18 10.55
N CYS A 188 13.88 -12.48 9.98
CA CYS A 188 14.83 -13.42 10.57
C CYS A 188 15.51 -12.82 11.82
N ASP A 189 16.06 -13.69 12.66
CA ASP A 189 16.72 -13.28 13.91
C ASP A 189 17.89 -12.32 13.66
N GLU A 190 18.64 -12.51 12.59
CA GLU A 190 19.78 -11.66 12.24
C GLU A 190 19.33 -10.23 11.95
N THR A 191 18.34 -10.05 11.09
CA THR A 191 17.77 -8.73 10.77
C THR A 191 17.11 -8.11 11.99
N TYR A 192 16.39 -8.89 12.80
CA TYR A 192 15.79 -8.41 14.03
C TYR A 192 16.85 -7.85 14.99
N GLN A 193 17.88 -8.62 15.30
CA GLN A 193 18.91 -8.23 16.27
C GLN A 193 19.78 -7.08 15.76
N SER A 194 20.19 -7.10 14.48
CA SER A 194 20.99 -6.03 13.89
C SER A 194 20.20 -4.72 13.85
N THR A 195 18.92 -4.77 13.51
CA THR A 195 18.06 -3.57 13.52
C THR A 195 17.86 -3.06 14.94
N LYS A 196 17.56 -3.93 15.90
CA LYS A 196 17.44 -3.57 17.31
C LYS A 196 18.70 -2.86 17.82
N ALA A 197 19.88 -3.40 17.55
CA ALA A 197 21.16 -2.81 17.93
C ALA A 197 21.35 -1.40 17.31
N ALA A 198 21.05 -1.24 16.00
CA ALA A 198 21.12 0.05 15.32
C ALA A 198 20.13 1.09 15.87
N LEU A 199 19.06 0.65 16.52
CA LEU A 199 18.00 1.48 17.10
C LEU A 199 18.15 1.71 18.63
N GLY A 200 19.32 1.41 19.18
CA GLY A 200 19.63 1.62 20.61
C GLY A 200 19.07 0.54 21.54
N ASP A 201 19.01 -0.70 21.08
CA ASP A 201 18.57 -1.89 21.82
C ASP A 201 17.14 -1.84 22.38
N LYS A 202 16.25 -1.13 21.66
CA LYS A 202 14.86 -0.95 22.09
C LYS A 202 13.90 -1.72 21.19
N ASP A 203 13.25 -2.74 21.72
CA ASP A 203 12.18 -3.46 21.02
C ASP A 203 10.99 -2.56 20.68
N SER A 204 10.74 -1.51 21.47
CA SER A 204 9.65 -0.55 21.22
C SER A 204 9.74 0.11 19.84
N VAL A 205 10.96 0.38 19.35
CA VAL A 205 11.14 1.00 18.01
C VAL A 205 10.80 0.01 16.90
N LEU A 206 11.08 -1.29 17.09
CA LEU A 206 10.64 -2.34 16.15
C LEU A 206 9.11 -2.45 16.12
N VAL A 207 8.45 -2.32 17.28
CA VAL A 207 6.98 -2.24 17.36
C VAL A 207 6.45 -1.04 16.58
N GLU A 208 7.10 0.13 16.70
CA GLU A 208 6.71 1.32 15.95
C GLU A 208 6.82 1.11 14.44
N ILE A 209 7.96 0.60 13.95
CA ILE A 209 8.16 0.30 12.52
C ILE A 209 7.10 -0.68 12.02
N THR A 210 6.91 -1.79 12.72
CA THR A 210 5.93 -2.82 12.38
C THR A 210 4.51 -2.24 12.36
N SER A 211 4.18 -1.37 13.30
CA SER A 211 2.88 -0.70 13.36
C SER A 211 2.66 0.25 12.19
N ILE A 212 3.69 0.99 11.76
CA ILE A 212 3.63 1.84 10.56
C ILE A 212 3.35 0.96 9.33
N ILE A 213 4.11 -0.13 9.14
CA ILE A 213 3.94 -1.06 8.03
C ILE A 213 2.50 -1.60 8.00
N GLY A 214 2.01 -2.11 9.15
CA GLY A 214 0.66 -2.67 9.26
C GLY A 214 -0.44 -1.64 8.95
N TYR A 215 -0.33 -0.44 9.50
CA TYR A 215 -1.29 0.63 9.27
C TYR A 215 -1.34 1.10 7.82
N TYR A 216 -0.18 1.31 7.19
CA TYR A 216 -0.11 1.75 5.79
C TYR A 216 -0.46 0.65 4.80
N THR A 217 -0.20 -0.63 5.12
CA THR A 217 -0.73 -1.76 4.35
C THR A 217 -2.26 -1.81 4.40
N TYR A 218 -2.85 -1.63 5.59
CA TYR A 218 -4.30 -1.53 5.76
C TYR A 218 -4.89 -0.34 4.97
N GLY A 219 -4.27 0.84 5.07
CA GLY A 219 -4.63 2.01 4.29
C GLY A 219 -4.58 1.76 2.78
N ALA A 220 -3.48 1.16 2.31
CA ALA A 220 -3.28 0.82 0.91
C ALA A 220 -4.35 -0.13 0.37
N TYR A 221 -4.77 -1.13 1.15
CA TYR A 221 -5.86 -2.03 0.76
C TYR A 221 -7.20 -1.31 0.62
N MET A 222 -7.50 -0.36 1.51
CA MET A 222 -8.70 0.47 1.38
C MET A 222 -8.65 1.33 0.11
N LEU A 223 -7.52 1.99 -0.14
CA LEU A 223 -7.33 2.81 -1.33
C LEU A 223 -7.47 2.01 -2.61
N ASN A 224 -6.86 0.83 -2.66
CA ASN A 224 -6.91 -0.06 -3.83
C ASN A 224 -8.31 -0.66 -4.03
N ALA A 225 -8.95 -1.19 -2.96
CA ALA A 225 -10.26 -1.81 -3.04
C ALA A 225 -11.34 -0.84 -3.51
N PHE A 226 -11.31 0.40 -3.04
CA PHE A 226 -12.30 1.43 -3.39
C PHE A 226 -11.86 2.34 -4.53
N ARG A 227 -10.66 2.14 -5.09
CA ARG A 227 -10.09 2.95 -6.18
C ARG A 227 -10.04 4.43 -5.81
N ILE A 228 -9.56 4.73 -4.63
CA ILE A 228 -9.45 6.12 -4.18
C ILE A 228 -8.26 6.77 -4.89
N PRO A 229 -8.49 7.84 -5.68
CA PRO A 229 -7.42 8.51 -6.40
C PRO A 229 -6.54 9.34 -5.46
N SER A 230 -5.29 9.56 -5.85
CA SER A 230 -4.50 10.65 -5.28
C SER A 230 -5.09 12.00 -5.71
N LYS A 231 -5.04 12.99 -4.82
CA LYS A 231 -5.26 14.37 -5.24
C LYS A 231 -3.98 14.86 -5.91
N LYS A 232 -4.08 15.19 -7.17
CA LYS A 232 -3.08 16.03 -7.84
C LYS A 232 -3.31 17.47 -7.51
#